data_527512a24f4714ac49cec065bac452ea
#
_entry.id   527512a24f4714ac49cec065bac452ea
#
_cell.length_a   1.000
_cell.length_b   1.000
_cell.length_c   1.000
_cell.angle_alpha   90.00
_cell.angle_beta   90.00
_cell.angle_gamma   90.00
#
_symmetry.space_group_name_H-M   'P 1'
#
loop_
_entity.id
_entity.type
_entity.pdbx_description
1 polymer ?
#
loop_
_entity_poly.entity_id
_entity_poly.type
_entity_poly.pdbx_seq_one_letter_code
_entity_poly.pdbx_strand_id
1 'polypeptide(L)'
;LNLSLSLAGENLETIALAEDGAHVRLTETEATGVSDDDADQYRRFRKRMRRFARVLRGVINKAPPRLGTTDWHDLAALARLGFDIRRLGKNEMREFLRIIGMNIHDEVTERFESPLLRGALSLDAVLGTHLGPRSPNTILTYLYRLTGNRGRLAIPRGGMGMVSALLAQAARSAGANVMTGVPVERIVVANGRIGGVETADGEVYESHQVISSADPKRTVMDLVGARHFETTFVKRIQHLRSAGNAAKLHLALNGLPDVAGLDAADFGHRLVIARDEHYVECAFNPAKYGEYSPEPVVEMTFPSVHDESLAPAGQHVMSAIVQFAPYALK
;
A
#
# COMPACT_ATOMS: atom_id res chain seq x y z
N LEU A 1 -2.99 5.67 23.34
CA LEU A 1 -1.58 5.28 23.24
C LEU A 1 -0.79 6.50 22.72
N ASN A 2 0.00 7.15 23.58
CA ASN A 2 0.97 8.17 23.15
C ASN A 2 2.20 7.44 22.60
N LEU A 3 2.18 7.12 21.31
CA LEU A 3 3.35 6.60 20.60
C LEU A 3 4.07 7.79 19.97
N SER A 4 5.20 8.18 20.49
CA SER A 4 6.08 9.19 19.89
C SER A 4 7.03 8.52 18.90
N LEU A 5 6.57 8.34 17.65
CA LEU A 5 7.44 7.88 16.58
C LEU A 5 8.30 9.06 16.10
N SER A 6 9.62 8.94 16.21
CA SER A 6 10.55 9.88 15.62
C SER A 6 10.74 9.57 14.13
N LEU A 7 10.67 10.59 13.29
CA LEU A 7 10.90 10.49 11.85
C LEU A 7 12.33 10.98 11.52
N ALA A 8 13.00 10.27 10.64
CA ALA A 8 14.30 10.65 10.09
C ALA A 8 14.14 11.49 8.82
N GLY A 9 13.15 11.14 7.97
CA GLY A 9 12.78 11.90 6.77
C GLY A 9 11.28 12.08 6.66
N GLU A 10 10.85 13.25 6.24
CA GLU A 10 9.44 13.60 6.06
C GLU A 10 9.21 14.26 4.69
N ASN A 11 7.98 14.12 4.19
CA ASN A 11 7.55 14.76 2.93
C ASN A 11 8.46 14.43 1.74
N LEU A 12 8.84 13.16 1.62
CA LEU A 12 9.69 12.71 0.53
C LEU A 12 9.01 12.99 -0.82
N GLU A 13 9.76 13.59 -1.72
CA GLU A 13 9.34 13.74 -3.12
C GLU A 13 9.34 12.38 -3.83
N THR A 14 8.70 12.31 -4.98
CA THR A 14 8.86 11.21 -5.93
C THR A 14 9.66 11.70 -7.12
N ILE A 15 10.75 11.04 -7.43
CA ILE A 15 11.58 11.33 -8.61
C ILE A 15 11.36 10.19 -9.61
N ALA A 16 10.70 10.49 -10.72
CA ALA A 16 10.56 9.58 -11.84
C ALA A 16 11.83 9.65 -12.71
N LEU A 17 12.54 8.53 -12.77
CA LEU A 17 13.86 8.47 -13.40
C LEU A 17 13.74 8.40 -14.92
N ALA A 18 14.52 9.23 -15.60
CA ALA A 18 14.77 9.18 -17.04
C ALA A 18 16.18 8.66 -17.32
N GLU A 19 16.37 8.01 -18.45
CA GLU A 19 17.67 7.47 -18.86
C GLU A 19 18.68 8.58 -19.20
N ASP A 20 18.20 9.71 -19.68
CA ASP A 20 18.99 10.90 -20.07
C ASP A 20 19.26 11.87 -18.90
N GLY A 21 18.79 11.54 -17.69
CA GLY A 21 18.90 12.40 -16.51
C GLY A 21 17.87 13.53 -16.42
N ALA A 22 16.97 13.69 -17.39
CA ALA A 22 15.89 14.67 -17.35
C ALA A 22 14.71 14.19 -16.50
N HIS A 23 14.92 14.06 -15.19
CA HIS A 23 13.97 13.50 -14.26
C HIS A 23 12.76 14.41 -14.00
N VAL A 24 11.61 13.78 -13.71
CA VAL A 24 10.42 14.48 -13.23
C VAL A 24 10.33 14.33 -11.71
N ARG A 25 10.18 15.44 -10.99
CA ARG A 25 10.04 15.49 -9.53
C ARG A 25 8.62 15.87 -9.16
N LEU A 26 8.03 15.09 -8.27
CA LEU A 26 6.65 15.23 -7.83
C LEU A 26 6.59 15.44 -6.31
N THR A 27 6.08 16.57 -5.91
CA THR A 27 5.73 16.84 -4.51
C THR A 27 4.23 16.58 -4.26
N GLU A 28 3.78 16.93 -3.07
CA GLU A 28 2.35 16.89 -2.75
C GLU A 28 1.51 17.80 -3.68
N THR A 29 2.06 18.89 -4.17
CA THR A 29 1.33 19.96 -4.90
C THR A 29 1.91 20.30 -6.25
N GLU A 30 3.16 19.98 -6.53
CA GLU A 30 3.90 20.47 -7.67
C GLU A 30 4.60 19.35 -8.42
N ALA A 31 4.72 19.51 -9.73
CA ALA A 31 5.57 18.71 -10.61
C ALA A 31 6.61 19.64 -11.25
N THR A 32 7.87 19.22 -11.26
CA THR A 32 8.97 19.92 -11.95
C THR A 32 9.67 18.97 -12.92
N GLY A 33 10.38 19.49 -13.90
CA GLY A 33 10.93 18.69 -15.01
C GLY A 33 9.87 18.36 -16.08
N VAL A 34 8.77 19.10 -16.09
CA VAL A 34 7.66 19.00 -17.06
C VAL A 34 7.34 20.37 -17.64
N SER A 35 6.47 20.44 -18.65
CA SER A 35 5.97 21.70 -19.18
C SER A 35 5.15 22.49 -18.15
N ASP A 36 5.03 23.80 -18.33
CA ASP A 36 4.21 24.65 -17.45
C ASP A 36 2.73 24.20 -17.45
N ASP A 37 2.22 23.73 -18.59
CA ASP A 37 0.85 23.20 -18.67
C ASP A 37 0.70 21.90 -17.85
N ASP A 38 1.60 20.95 -17.98
CA ASP A 38 1.61 19.73 -17.18
C ASP A 38 1.74 20.04 -15.67
N ALA A 39 2.57 21.01 -15.29
CA ALA A 39 2.72 21.44 -13.91
C ALA A 39 1.41 22.02 -13.35
N ASP A 40 0.72 22.86 -14.13
CA ASP A 40 -0.59 23.41 -13.77
C ASP A 40 -1.68 22.35 -13.70
N GLN A 41 -1.73 21.44 -14.68
CA GLN A 41 -2.66 20.31 -14.70
C GLN A 41 -2.42 19.37 -13.51
N TYR A 42 -1.15 19.08 -13.16
CA TYR A 42 -0.81 18.27 -12.01
C TYR A 42 -1.30 18.90 -10.70
N ARG A 43 -1.11 20.20 -10.52
CA ARG A 43 -1.58 20.94 -9.34
C ARG A 43 -3.11 20.84 -9.19
N ARG A 44 -3.85 21.00 -10.29
CA ARG A 44 -5.32 20.87 -10.32
C ARG A 44 -5.76 19.44 -10.06
N PHE A 45 -5.12 18.46 -10.70
CA PHE A 45 -5.36 17.03 -10.53
C PHE A 45 -5.15 16.61 -9.07
N ARG A 46 -4.00 16.92 -8.48
CA ARG A 46 -3.67 16.57 -7.08
C ARG A 46 -4.66 17.17 -6.09
N LYS A 47 -5.02 18.45 -6.26
CA LYS A 47 -6.02 19.12 -5.42
C LYS A 47 -7.37 18.40 -5.47
N ARG A 48 -7.81 18.01 -6.67
CA ARG A 48 -9.07 17.28 -6.89
C ARG A 48 -9.01 15.89 -6.27
N MET A 49 -7.97 15.10 -6.57
CA MET A 49 -7.81 13.74 -6.05
C MET A 49 -7.77 13.69 -4.52
N ARG A 50 -7.10 14.64 -3.87
CA ARG A 50 -7.13 14.74 -2.40
C ARG A 50 -8.50 15.10 -1.86
N ARG A 51 -9.26 15.89 -2.56
CA ARG A 51 -10.64 16.21 -2.18
C ARG A 51 -11.51 14.94 -2.24
N PHE A 52 -11.32 14.13 -3.26
CA PHE A 52 -12.03 12.86 -3.43
C PHE A 52 -11.58 11.80 -2.41
N ALA A 53 -10.29 11.69 -2.15
CA ALA A 53 -9.76 10.79 -1.13
C ALA A 53 -10.32 11.08 0.27
N ARG A 54 -10.60 12.35 0.60
CA ARG A 54 -11.25 12.72 1.88
C ARG A 54 -12.65 12.14 2.04
N VAL A 55 -13.42 12.03 0.95
CA VAL A 55 -14.75 11.40 0.97
C VAL A 55 -14.64 9.91 1.31
N LEU A 56 -13.62 9.23 0.76
CA LEU A 56 -13.40 7.80 0.95
C LEU A 56 -12.83 7.47 2.33
N ARG A 57 -12.09 8.38 2.97
CA ARG A 57 -11.42 8.14 4.26
C ARG A 57 -12.38 7.65 5.36
N GLY A 58 -13.62 8.13 5.36
CA GLY A 58 -14.65 7.75 6.34
C GLY A 58 -15.14 6.31 6.18
N VAL A 59 -14.95 5.70 5.01
CA VAL A 59 -15.45 4.36 4.66
C VAL A 59 -14.32 3.34 4.65
N ILE A 60 -13.14 3.69 4.16
CA ILE A 60 -12.01 2.78 3.98
C ILE A 60 -11.52 2.17 5.30
N ASN A 61 -11.61 2.90 6.40
CA ASN A 61 -11.19 2.44 7.72
C ASN A 61 -12.28 1.67 8.50
N LYS A 62 -13.37 1.30 7.83
CA LYS A 62 -14.50 0.56 8.41
C LYS A 62 -14.80 -0.67 7.58
N ALA A 63 -15.50 -1.63 8.20
CA ALA A 63 -16.08 -2.72 7.42
C ALA A 63 -17.00 -2.15 6.32
N PRO A 64 -16.91 -2.63 5.08
CA PRO A 64 -17.78 -2.16 4.01
C PRO A 64 -19.25 -2.34 4.38
N PRO A 65 -20.08 -1.29 4.24
CA PRO A 65 -21.51 -1.41 4.55
C PRO A 65 -22.17 -2.38 3.56
N ARG A 66 -23.05 -3.23 4.07
CA ARG A 66 -23.80 -4.19 3.25
C ARG A 66 -24.91 -3.46 2.50
N LEU A 67 -24.99 -3.67 1.19
CA LEU A 67 -26.08 -3.17 0.38
C LEU A 67 -27.32 -4.05 0.58
N GLY A 68 -28.50 -3.42 0.70
CA GLY A 68 -29.78 -4.13 0.90
C GLY A 68 -30.00 -4.67 2.32
N THR A 69 -29.21 -4.23 3.30
CA THR A 69 -29.42 -4.59 4.70
C THR A 69 -30.43 -3.67 5.40
N THR A 70 -31.06 -4.17 6.45
CA THR A 70 -31.87 -3.39 7.39
C THR A 70 -31.07 -2.93 8.61
N ASP A 71 -29.79 -3.27 8.69
CA ASP A 71 -28.90 -2.83 9.79
C ASP A 71 -28.71 -1.30 9.72
N TRP A 72 -29.09 -0.64 10.78
CA TRP A 72 -29.05 0.82 10.85
C TRP A 72 -27.62 1.39 10.80
N HIS A 73 -26.60 0.64 11.27
CA HIS A 73 -25.21 1.05 11.21
C HIS A 73 -24.71 1.11 9.75
N ASP A 74 -25.09 0.11 8.96
CA ASP A 74 -24.76 0.07 7.54
C ASP A 74 -25.51 1.17 6.78
N LEU A 75 -26.79 1.38 7.09
CA LEU A 75 -27.61 2.45 6.51
C LEU A 75 -27.05 3.84 6.86
N ALA A 76 -26.65 4.05 8.10
CA ALA A 76 -26.02 5.30 8.53
C ALA A 76 -24.66 5.55 7.84
N ALA A 77 -23.86 4.50 7.63
CA ALA A 77 -22.59 4.59 6.91
C ALA A 77 -22.82 4.97 5.44
N LEU A 78 -23.80 4.36 4.77
CA LEU A 78 -24.19 4.68 3.39
C LEU A 78 -24.74 6.10 3.27
N ALA A 79 -25.62 6.50 4.21
CA ALA A 79 -26.19 7.86 4.22
C ALA A 79 -25.08 8.92 4.42
N ARG A 80 -24.12 8.65 5.31
CA ARG A 80 -22.97 9.53 5.53
C ARG A 80 -22.10 9.65 4.27
N LEU A 81 -21.80 8.51 3.62
CA LEU A 81 -21.04 8.52 2.37
C LEU A 81 -21.78 9.34 1.29
N GLY A 82 -23.08 9.10 1.12
CA GLY A 82 -23.91 9.87 0.19
C GLY A 82 -23.92 11.37 0.49
N PHE A 83 -23.99 11.74 1.78
CA PHE A 83 -23.90 13.13 2.22
C PHE A 83 -22.52 13.76 1.92
N ASP A 84 -21.43 13.04 2.20
CA ASP A 84 -20.08 13.51 1.93
C ASP A 84 -19.84 13.68 0.43
N ILE A 85 -20.36 12.78 -0.42
CA ILE A 85 -20.35 12.92 -1.88
C ILE A 85 -21.17 14.15 -2.31
N ARG A 86 -22.36 14.35 -1.72
CA ARG A 86 -23.21 15.49 -2.02
C ARG A 86 -22.57 16.84 -1.68
N ARG A 87 -21.78 16.88 -0.60
CA ARG A 87 -21.02 18.07 -0.16
C ARG A 87 -19.89 18.46 -1.10
N LEU A 88 -19.49 17.62 -2.04
CA LEU A 88 -18.56 18.00 -3.10
C LEU A 88 -19.12 19.12 -3.99
N GLY A 89 -20.44 19.25 -4.06
CA GLY A 89 -21.16 20.12 -4.99
C GLY A 89 -21.42 19.42 -6.33
N LYS A 90 -22.36 19.97 -7.11
CA LYS A 90 -22.93 19.30 -8.30
C LYS A 90 -21.86 18.84 -9.32
N ASN A 91 -20.89 19.70 -9.64
CA ASN A 91 -19.91 19.39 -10.68
C ASN A 91 -18.87 18.38 -10.19
N GLU A 92 -18.29 18.58 -8.99
CA GLU A 92 -17.29 17.68 -8.43
C GLU A 92 -17.92 16.32 -8.02
N MET A 93 -19.18 16.29 -7.60
CA MET A 93 -19.90 15.03 -7.37
C MET A 93 -20.04 14.21 -8.65
N ARG A 94 -20.42 14.84 -9.77
CA ARG A 94 -20.53 14.16 -11.07
C ARG A 94 -19.18 13.64 -11.52
N GLU A 95 -18.16 14.45 -11.39
CA GLU A 95 -16.79 14.06 -11.74
C GLU A 95 -16.28 12.91 -10.86
N PHE A 96 -16.52 12.96 -9.55
CA PHE A 96 -16.17 11.86 -8.63
C PHE A 96 -16.85 10.54 -9.05
N LEU A 97 -18.17 10.58 -9.34
CA LEU A 97 -18.91 9.40 -9.76
C LEU A 97 -18.48 8.90 -11.15
N ARG A 98 -18.00 9.79 -12.03
CA ARG A 98 -17.46 9.43 -13.34
C ARG A 98 -16.16 8.66 -13.19
N ILE A 99 -15.20 9.21 -12.42
CA ILE A 99 -13.83 8.69 -12.42
C ILE A 99 -13.59 7.56 -11.44
N ILE A 100 -14.44 7.40 -10.39
CA ILE A 100 -14.17 6.41 -9.31
C ILE A 100 -14.04 4.98 -9.83
N GLY A 101 -14.74 4.64 -10.89
CA GLY A 101 -14.69 3.34 -11.54
C GLY A 101 -13.75 3.25 -12.75
N MET A 102 -13.16 4.39 -13.15
CA MET A 102 -12.27 4.46 -14.32
C MET A 102 -10.90 3.84 -14.04
N ASN A 103 -10.18 3.61 -15.13
CA ASN A 103 -8.78 3.26 -15.11
C ASN A 103 -7.90 4.53 -15.08
N ILE A 104 -6.69 4.41 -14.52
CA ILE A 104 -5.75 5.53 -14.42
C ILE A 104 -5.16 5.90 -15.77
N HIS A 105 -4.99 4.93 -16.68
CA HIS A 105 -4.43 5.15 -18.00
C HIS A 105 -5.18 6.26 -18.74
N ASP A 106 -6.50 6.17 -18.87
CA ASP A 106 -7.29 7.15 -19.59
C ASP A 106 -7.23 8.53 -18.91
N GLU A 107 -7.32 8.57 -17.57
CA GLU A 107 -7.28 9.82 -16.82
C GLU A 107 -5.94 10.55 -16.97
N VAL A 108 -4.78 9.84 -17.00
CA VAL A 108 -3.48 10.50 -17.15
C VAL A 108 -3.18 10.88 -18.60
N THR A 109 -3.62 10.06 -19.57
CA THR A 109 -3.41 10.38 -21.00
C THR A 109 -4.26 11.55 -21.49
N GLU A 110 -5.46 11.72 -20.93
CA GLU A 110 -6.31 12.88 -21.22
C GLU A 110 -5.76 14.20 -20.67
N ARG A 111 -4.89 14.16 -19.64
CA ARG A 111 -4.50 15.36 -18.88
C ARG A 111 -3.07 15.78 -19.06
N PHE A 112 -2.15 14.86 -19.30
CA PHE A 112 -0.71 15.12 -19.24
C PHE A 112 -0.02 14.72 -20.53
N GLU A 113 0.94 15.54 -20.95
CA GLU A 113 1.79 15.27 -22.12
C GLU A 113 3.06 14.50 -21.71
N SER A 114 3.64 14.80 -20.53
CA SER A 114 4.88 14.17 -20.04
C SER A 114 4.71 12.66 -19.80
N PRO A 115 5.46 11.81 -20.51
CA PRO A 115 5.42 10.35 -20.33
C PRO A 115 5.82 9.94 -18.92
N LEU A 116 6.90 10.50 -18.35
CA LEU A 116 7.38 10.19 -17.00
C LEU A 116 6.36 10.53 -15.93
N LEU A 117 5.65 11.67 -16.08
CA LEU A 117 4.57 12.04 -15.16
C LEU A 117 3.43 11.03 -15.23
N ARG A 118 3.00 10.64 -16.44
CA ARG A 118 1.98 9.60 -16.64
C ARG A 118 2.39 8.25 -16.05
N GLY A 119 3.64 7.84 -16.27
CA GLY A 119 4.20 6.62 -15.71
C GLY A 119 4.21 6.60 -14.19
N ALA A 120 4.70 7.66 -13.54
CA ALA A 120 4.75 7.77 -12.08
C ALA A 120 3.36 7.72 -11.43
N LEU A 121 2.37 8.43 -12.01
CA LEU A 121 0.99 8.40 -11.53
C LEU A 121 0.33 7.02 -11.75
N SER A 122 0.64 6.36 -12.87
CA SER A 122 0.16 5.02 -13.17
C SER A 122 0.73 3.99 -12.20
N LEU A 123 2.02 4.07 -11.87
CA LEU A 123 2.64 3.24 -10.83
C LEU A 123 1.94 3.44 -9.48
N ASP A 124 1.69 4.69 -9.08
CA ASP A 124 0.99 4.99 -7.82
C ASP A 124 -0.41 4.37 -7.74
N ALA A 125 -1.07 4.22 -8.87
CA ALA A 125 -2.41 3.62 -8.94
C ALA A 125 -2.41 2.08 -8.88
N VAL A 126 -1.30 1.41 -9.23
CA VAL A 126 -1.24 -0.05 -9.33
C VAL A 126 -0.30 -0.70 -8.31
N LEU A 127 0.52 0.08 -7.61
CA LEU A 127 1.53 -0.45 -6.68
C LEU A 127 0.91 -1.34 -5.59
N GLY A 128 1.42 -2.56 -5.48
CA GLY A 128 0.94 -3.56 -4.53
C GLY A 128 -0.37 -4.25 -4.93
N THR A 129 -0.90 -3.99 -6.12
CA THR A 129 -2.13 -4.60 -6.63
C THR A 129 -1.85 -5.61 -7.74
N HIS A 130 -2.83 -6.44 -8.08
CA HIS A 130 -2.81 -7.30 -9.27
C HIS A 130 -3.62 -6.64 -10.41
N LEU A 131 -3.30 -5.38 -10.71
CA LEU A 131 -3.95 -4.56 -11.72
C LEU A 131 -2.91 -3.85 -12.56
N GLY A 132 -3.18 -3.67 -13.86
CA GLY A 132 -2.43 -2.74 -14.73
C GLY A 132 -3.15 -1.40 -14.85
N PRO A 133 -2.51 -0.36 -15.39
CA PRO A 133 -3.10 0.97 -15.54
C PRO A 133 -4.44 1.01 -16.28
N ARG A 134 -4.66 0.10 -17.24
CA ARG A 134 -5.91 -0.04 -18.00
C ARG A 134 -6.99 -0.85 -17.27
N SER A 135 -6.65 -1.43 -16.13
CA SER A 135 -7.66 -2.16 -15.35
C SER A 135 -8.67 -1.19 -14.72
N PRO A 136 -9.97 -1.55 -14.68
CA PRO A 136 -10.98 -0.72 -14.04
C PRO A 136 -10.66 -0.55 -12.54
N ASN A 137 -11.16 0.54 -11.95
CA ASN A 137 -10.99 0.91 -10.54
C ASN A 137 -9.56 1.29 -10.12
N THR A 138 -8.61 1.49 -11.02
CA THR A 138 -7.25 1.92 -10.63
C THR A 138 -7.22 3.38 -10.15
N ILE A 139 -8.19 4.21 -10.51
CA ILE A 139 -8.41 5.51 -9.85
C ILE A 139 -8.79 5.31 -8.37
N LEU A 140 -9.63 4.32 -8.06
CA LEU A 140 -9.99 4.02 -6.66
C LEU A 140 -8.76 3.60 -5.84
N THR A 141 -7.86 2.77 -6.40
CA THR A 141 -6.61 2.39 -5.74
C THR A 141 -5.67 3.58 -5.55
N TYR A 142 -5.58 4.48 -6.53
CA TYR A 142 -4.87 5.74 -6.40
C TYR A 142 -5.43 6.61 -5.27
N LEU A 143 -6.76 6.79 -5.22
CA LEU A 143 -7.43 7.52 -4.14
C LEU A 143 -7.21 6.86 -2.77
N TYR A 144 -7.24 5.52 -2.70
CA TYR A 144 -6.93 4.77 -1.47
C TYR A 144 -5.54 5.13 -0.94
N ARG A 145 -4.52 5.14 -1.79
CA ARG A 145 -3.15 5.57 -1.41
C ARG A 145 -3.13 6.99 -0.83
N LEU A 146 -3.95 7.91 -1.35
CA LEU A 146 -4.04 9.28 -0.84
C LEU A 146 -4.80 9.43 0.48
N THR A 147 -5.51 8.40 0.95
CA THR A 147 -6.22 8.46 2.24
C THR A 147 -5.28 8.36 3.43
N GLY A 148 -4.13 7.65 3.28
CA GLY A 148 -3.09 7.52 4.30
C GLY A 148 -2.15 8.73 4.25
N ASN A 149 -1.93 9.41 5.35
CA ASN A 149 -1.03 10.56 5.51
C ASN A 149 -1.02 11.56 4.32
N ARG A 150 -2.15 11.73 3.64
CA ARG A 150 -2.29 12.56 2.42
C ARG A 150 -1.41 12.12 1.24
N GLY A 151 -0.99 10.85 1.22
CA GLY A 151 -0.04 10.33 0.24
C GLY A 151 1.41 10.73 0.49
N ARG A 152 1.73 11.29 1.66
CA ARG A 152 3.11 11.64 2.03
C ARG A 152 3.86 10.41 2.48
N LEU A 153 5.11 10.32 2.07
CA LEU A 153 6.05 9.32 2.52
C LEU A 153 6.91 9.87 3.65
N ALA A 154 7.24 9.01 4.62
CA ALA A 154 8.12 9.34 5.72
C ALA A 154 8.96 8.13 6.08
N ILE A 155 10.15 8.37 6.60
CA ILE A 155 11.08 7.34 7.06
C ILE A 155 11.15 7.40 8.58
N PRO A 156 10.72 6.34 9.29
CA PRO A 156 10.89 6.27 10.73
C PRO A 156 12.37 6.12 11.09
N ARG A 157 12.82 6.83 12.12
CA ARG A 157 14.17 6.68 12.66
C ARG A 157 14.34 5.27 13.25
N GLY A 158 15.44 4.61 12.90
CA GLY A 158 15.68 3.20 13.22
C GLY A 158 14.92 2.22 12.31
N GLY A 159 14.32 2.72 11.21
CA GLY A 159 13.60 1.91 10.22
C GLY A 159 12.23 1.40 10.68
N MET A 160 11.62 0.55 9.86
CA MET A 160 10.27 0.01 10.14
C MET A 160 10.22 -0.89 11.38
N GLY A 161 11.35 -1.52 11.75
CA GLY A 161 11.43 -2.32 12.98
C GLY A 161 11.15 -1.51 14.24
N MET A 162 11.50 -0.23 14.26
CA MET A 162 11.21 0.67 15.38
C MET A 162 9.70 0.87 15.58
N VAL A 163 8.91 0.89 14.51
CA VAL A 163 7.44 0.98 14.62
C VAL A 163 6.89 -0.22 15.38
N SER A 164 7.35 -1.43 15.03
CA SER A 164 6.95 -2.66 15.72
C SER A 164 7.43 -2.70 17.16
N ALA A 165 8.66 -2.24 17.43
CA ALA A 165 9.23 -2.16 18.79
C ALA A 165 8.40 -1.21 19.68
N LEU A 166 8.04 -0.04 19.18
CA LEU A 166 7.19 0.93 19.90
C LEU A 166 5.80 0.37 20.21
N LEU A 167 5.19 -0.33 19.26
CA LEU A 167 3.89 -0.99 19.47
C LEU A 167 3.99 -2.08 20.53
N ALA A 168 5.04 -2.93 20.47
CA ALA A 168 5.28 -3.96 21.47
C ALA A 168 5.56 -3.35 22.87
N GLN A 169 6.32 -2.26 22.94
CA GLN A 169 6.56 -1.54 24.19
C GLN A 169 5.25 -0.97 24.78
N ALA A 170 4.42 -0.36 23.94
CA ALA A 170 3.13 0.16 24.38
C ALA A 170 2.19 -0.95 24.89
N ALA A 171 2.18 -2.11 24.21
CA ALA A 171 1.41 -3.27 24.67
C ALA A 171 1.90 -3.77 26.04
N ARG A 172 3.22 -3.89 26.23
CA ARG A 172 3.82 -4.27 27.54
C ARG A 172 3.48 -3.25 28.63
N SER A 173 3.56 -1.96 28.32
CA SER A 173 3.21 -0.88 29.25
C SER A 173 1.73 -0.89 29.64
N ALA A 174 0.87 -1.44 28.78
CA ALA A 174 -0.56 -1.66 29.05
C ALA A 174 -0.84 -3.00 29.77
N GLY A 175 0.20 -3.74 30.21
CA GLY A 175 0.06 -5.00 30.95
C GLY A 175 0.01 -6.25 30.06
N ALA A 176 0.21 -6.13 28.74
CA ALA A 176 0.24 -7.30 27.86
C ALA A 176 1.58 -8.06 28.01
N ASN A 177 1.51 -9.39 28.06
CA ASN A 177 2.67 -10.25 27.89
C ASN A 177 2.95 -10.45 26.39
N VAL A 178 4.11 -9.99 25.92
CA VAL A 178 4.52 -10.11 24.52
C VAL A 178 5.61 -11.16 24.41
N MET A 179 5.27 -12.31 23.89
CA MET A 179 6.18 -13.45 23.67
C MET A 179 6.59 -13.51 22.20
N THR A 180 7.87 -13.78 21.98
CA THR A 180 8.44 -13.99 20.63
C THR A 180 9.15 -15.35 20.58
N GLY A 181 9.26 -15.94 19.39
CA GLY A 181 9.85 -17.27 19.23
C GLY A 181 8.94 -18.40 19.71
N VAL A 182 7.65 -18.11 19.96
CA VAL A 182 6.65 -19.09 20.43
C VAL A 182 5.62 -19.30 19.31
N PRO A 183 5.85 -20.24 18.37
CA PRO A 183 4.92 -20.48 17.28
C PRO A 183 3.65 -21.17 17.80
N VAL A 184 2.49 -20.59 17.42
CA VAL A 184 1.18 -21.20 17.69
C VAL A 184 0.93 -22.27 16.62
N GLU A 185 0.67 -23.52 17.07
CA GLU A 185 0.37 -24.66 16.19
C GLU A 185 -1.11 -24.81 15.94
N ARG A 186 -1.94 -24.61 16.97
CA ARG A 186 -3.40 -24.66 16.80
C ARG A 186 -4.16 -23.76 17.78
N ILE A 187 -5.38 -23.44 17.38
CA ILE A 187 -6.38 -22.81 18.25
C ILE A 187 -7.29 -23.91 18.81
N VAL A 188 -7.29 -24.06 20.12
CA VAL A 188 -8.05 -25.12 20.81
C VAL A 188 -9.54 -24.79 20.77
N VAL A 189 -10.35 -25.73 20.25
CA VAL A 189 -11.82 -25.62 20.26
C VAL A 189 -12.39 -26.84 21.00
N ALA A 190 -13.13 -26.60 22.06
CA ALA A 190 -13.82 -27.61 22.85
C ALA A 190 -15.30 -27.23 22.97
N ASN A 191 -16.20 -28.18 22.71
CA ASN A 191 -17.66 -28.00 22.78
C ASN A 191 -18.18 -26.78 21.99
N GLY A 192 -17.58 -26.51 20.82
CA GLY A 192 -17.96 -25.37 19.96
C GLY A 192 -17.50 -24.00 20.46
N ARG A 193 -16.62 -23.95 21.45
CA ARG A 193 -16.08 -22.71 22.03
C ARG A 193 -14.56 -22.70 21.98
N ILE A 194 -13.98 -21.50 21.88
CA ILE A 194 -12.54 -21.31 21.96
C ILE A 194 -12.09 -21.62 23.39
N GLY A 195 -11.07 -22.47 23.53
CA GLY A 195 -10.43 -22.80 24.81
C GLY A 195 -9.05 -22.16 24.98
N GLY A 196 -8.43 -21.68 23.91
CA GLY A 196 -7.11 -21.08 23.95
C GLY A 196 -6.28 -21.37 22.72
N VAL A 197 -4.98 -21.31 22.87
CA VAL A 197 -3.99 -21.66 21.83
C VAL A 197 -2.99 -22.69 22.36
N GLU A 198 -2.55 -23.58 21.51
CA GLU A 198 -1.47 -24.53 21.77
C GLU A 198 -0.26 -24.16 20.91
N THR A 199 0.88 -24.14 21.51
CA THR A 199 2.16 -23.81 20.89
C THR A 199 2.90 -25.07 20.43
N ALA A 200 3.90 -24.92 19.58
CA ALA A 200 4.64 -26.04 18.98
C ALA A 200 5.39 -26.91 20.01
N ASP A 201 5.69 -26.38 21.20
CA ASP A 201 6.27 -27.10 22.33
C ASP A 201 5.23 -27.81 23.22
N GLY A 202 3.93 -27.70 22.86
CA GLY A 202 2.82 -28.37 23.55
C GLY A 202 2.25 -27.58 24.73
N GLU A 203 2.73 -26.37 25.01
CA GLU A 203 2.10 -25.50 26.03
C GLU A 203 0.73 -25.02 25.57
N VAL A 204 -0.21 -24.91 26.52
CA VAL A 204 -1.56 -24.41 26.26
C VAL A 204 -1.80 -23.12 27.03
N TYR A 205 -2.11 -22.06 26.30
CA TYR A 205 -2.53 -20.77 26.87
C TYR A 205 -4.05 -20.67 26.81
N GLU A 206 -4.71 -20.83 27.94
CA GLU A 206 -6.17 -20.78 28.03
C GLU A 206 -6.71 -19.38 27.78
N SER A 207 -7.72 -19.28 26.92
CA SER A 207 -8.45 -18.02 26.67
C SER A 207 -9.80 -18.31 26.00
N HIS A 208 -10.81 -17.53 26.35
CA HIS A 208 -12.12 -17.57 25.69
C HIS A 208 -12.18 -16.74 24.40
N GLN A 209 -11.15 -15.94 24.13
CA GLN A 209 -11.05 -15.11 22.92
C GLN A 209 -9.64 -15.19 22.35
N VAL A 210 -9.54 -15.42 21.06
CA VAL A 210 -8.28 -15.44 20.30
C VAL A 210 -8.42 -14.50 19.10
N ILE A 211 -7.47 -13.58 18.96
CA ILE A 211 -7.36 -12.72 17.79
C ILE A 211 -6.17 -13.20 16.97
N SER A 212 -6.43 -13.63 15.73
CA SER A 212 -5.41 -14.09 14.81
C SER A 212 -5.11 -13.04 13.77
N SER A 213 -3.83 -12.68 13.62
CA SER A 213 -3.30 -11.86 12.52
C SER A 213 -2.70 -12.70 11.40
N ALA A 214 -2.73 -14.03 11.51
CA ALA A 214 -2.32 -14.92 10.43
C ALA A 214 -3.31 -14.84 9.26
N ASP A 215 -2.87 -15.29 8.07
CA ASP A 215 -3.72 -15.36 6.88
C ASP A 215 -5.05 -16.08 7.19
N PRO A 216 -6.20 -15.60 6.67
CA PRO A 216 -7.51 -16.22 6.93
C PRO A 216 -7.58 -17.72 6.57
N LYS A 217 -6.90 -18.15 5.49
CA LYS A 217 -6.84 -19.58 5.14
C LYS A 217 -6.09 -20.35 6.21
N ARG A 218 -4.89 -19.88 6.61
CA ARG A 218 -4.11 -20.49 7.68
C ARG A 218 -4.89 -20.53 8.99
N THR A 219 -5.53 -19.41 9.36
CA THR A 219 -6.32 -19.36 10.59
C THR A 219 -7.47 -20.38 10.57
N VAL A 220 -8.27 -20.42 9.50
CA VAL A 220 -9.48 -21.24 9.42
C VAL A 220 -9.16 -22.69 9.10
N MET A 221 -8.22 -22.95 8.17
CA MET A 221 -7.96 -24.30 7.69
C MET A 221 -6.96 -25.05 8.57
N ASP A 222 -5.89 -24.37 9.00
CA ASP A 222 -4.78 -25.00 9.70
C ASP A 222 -4.90 -24.84 11.22
N LEU A 223 -5.02 -23.58 11.71
CA LEU A 223 -4.99 -23.34 13.16
C LEU A 223 -6.26 -23.76 13.88
N VAL A 224 -7.45 -23.50 13.33
CA VAL A 224 -8.74 -23.88 13.94
C VAL A 224 -9.21 -25.23 13.41
N GLY A 225 -9.08 -25.44 12.11
CA GLY A 225 -9.60 -26.59 11.39
C GLY A 225 -10.99 -26.36 10.82
N ALA A 226 -11.16 -26.68 9.52
CA ALA A 226 -12.39 -26.46 8.75
C ALA A 226 -13.65 -27.09 9.38
N ARG A 227 -13.49 -28.18 10.13
CA ARG A 227 -14.58 -28.92 10.80
C ARG A 227 -15.40 -28.09 11.80
N HIS A 228 -14.85 -26.99 12.29
CA HIS A 228 -15.50 -26.12 13.28
C HIS A 228 -16.33 -24.99 12.65
N PHE A 229 -16.40 -24.93 11.31
CA PHE A 229 -17.09 -23.89 10.57
C PHE A 229 -18.13 -24.46 9.59
N GLU A 230 -19.11 -23.63 9.25
CA GLU A 230 -20.07 -23.96 8.20
C GLU A 230 -19.38 -24.13 6.83
N THR A 231 -19.83 -25.10 6.05
CA THR A 231 -19.26 -25.43 4.73
C THR A 231 -19.23 -24.24 3.78
N THR A 232 -20.26 -23.38 3.81
CA THR A 232 -20.33 -22.18 2.98
C THR A 232 -19.25 -21.17 3.35
N PHE A 233 -18.96 -21.01 4.65
CA PHE A 233 -17.89 -20.15 5.13
C PHE A 233 -16.52 -20.69 4.72
N VAL A 234 -16.28 -22.00 4.93
CA VAL A 234 -15.04 -22.69 4.53
C VAL A 234 -14.77 -22.49 3.05
N LYS A 235 -15.78 -22.73 2.19
CA LYS A 235 -15.66 -22.49 0.74
C LYS A 235 -15.29 -21.05 0.41
N ARG A 236 -15.89 -20.06 1.07
CA ARG A 236 -15.52 -18.64 0.87
C ARG A 236 -14.05 -18.38 1.22
N ILE A 237 -13.56 -18.94 2.34
CA ILE A 237 -12.15 -18.79 2.75
C ILE A 237 -11.22 -19.49 1.75
N GLN A 238 -11.53 -20.70 1.30
CA GLN A 238 -10.74 -21.40 0.30
C GLN A 238 -10.63 -20.63 -1.03
N HIS A 239 -11.71 -19.94 -1.43
CA HIS A 239 -11.77 -19.15 -2.67
C HIS A 239 -11.20 -17.73 -2.53
N LEU A 240 -10.71 -17.32 -1.35
CA LEU A 240 -9.98 -16.05 -1.23
C LEU A 240 -8.78 -16.07 -2.16
N ARG A 241 -8.71 -15.08 -3.04
CA ARG A 241 -7.57 -14.90 -3.92
C ARG A 241 -6.51 -14.10 -3.18
N SER A 242 -5.31 -14.67 -3.03
CA SER A 242 -4.13 -14.04 -2.45
C SER A 242 -3.03 -14.02 -3.52
N ALA A 243 -3.27 -13.28 -4.61
CA ALA A 243 -2.33 -13.17 -5.71
C ALA A 243 -1.35 -12.02 -5.44
N GLY A 244 -0.32 -12.28 -4.66
CA GLY A 244 0.79 -11.35 -4.47
C GLY A 244 1.49 -11.08 -5.81
N ASN A 245 1.75 -9.82 -6.12
CA ASN A 245 2.28 -9.38 -7.42
C ASN A 245 3.41 -8.36 -7.28
N ALA A 246 4.02 -8.30 -6.10
CA ALA A 246 5.17 -7.44 -5.84
C ALA A 246 6.19 -8.18 -4.99
N ALA A 247 7.46 -8.07 -5.36
CA ALA A 247 8.58 -8.53 -4.58
C ALA A 247 9.19 -7.37 -3.79
N LYS A 248 9.68 -7.65 -2.59
CA LYS A 248 10.45 -6.71 -1.78
C LYS A 248 11.93 -7.06 -1.87
N LEU A 249 12.73 -6.09 -2.30
CA LEU A 249 14.18 -6.23 -2.42
C LEU A 249 14.86 -5.30 -1.41
N HIS A 250 15.81 -5.84 -0.65
CA HIS A 250 16.68 -5.08 0.22
C HIS A 250 18.12 -5.34 -0.16
N LEU A 251 18.90 -4.28 -0.37
CA LEU A 251 20.32 -4.36 -0.71
C LEU A 251 21.15 -3.57 0.30
N ALA A 252 22.28 -4.14 0.71
CA ALA A 252 23.37 -3.42 1.34
C ALA A 252 24.34 -2.97 0.25
N LEU A 253 24.68 -1.69 0.25
CA LEU A 253 25.48 -1.04 -0.79
C LEU A 253 26.73 -0.44 -0.17
N ASN A 254 27.88 -0.55 -0.86
CA ASN A 254 29.14 0.08 -0.45
C ASN A 254 29.20 1.59 -0.71
N GLY A 255 28.17 2.17 -1.30
CA GLY A 255 28.03 3.57 -1.61
C GLY A 255 26.70 3.82 -2.33
N LEU A 256 26.34 5.08 -2.58
CA LEU A 256 25.21 5.41 -3.44
C LEU A 256 25.56 5.10 -4.90
N PRO A 257 24.62 4.60 -5.71
CA PRO A 257 24.86 4.39 -7.12
C PRO A 257 25.04 5.73 -7.84
N ASP A 258 25.81 5.72 -8.93
CA ASP A 258 25.92 6.87 -9.83
C ASP A 258 24.74 6.83 -10.80
N VAL A 259 23.88 7.84 -10.74
CA VAL A 259 22.71 8.00 -11.62
C VAL A 259 22.77 9.39 -12.24
N ALA A 260 22.81 9.45 -13.57
CA ALA A 260 22.87 10.71 -14.29
C ALA A 260 21.75 11.68 -13.84
N GLY A 261 22.09 12.91 -13.52
CA GLY A 261 21.13 13.95 -13.12
C GLY A 261 20.66 13.89 -11.67
N LEU A 262 21.17 12.96 -10.84
CA LEU A 262 20.91 12.92 -9.40
C LEU A 262 22.17 13.30 -8.60
N ASP A 263 21.96 14.02 -7.50
CA ASP A 263 22.98 14.21 -6.48
C ASP A 263 22.72 13.27 -5.28
N ALA A 264 23.64 13.28 -4.29
CA ALA A 264 23.53 12.42 -3.11
C ALA A 264 22.28 12.69 -2.27
N ALA A 265 21.78 13.92 -2.24
CA ALA A 265 20.58 14.28 -1.49
C ALA A 265 19.30 13.74 -2.15
N ASP A 266 19.30 13.62 -3.48
CA ASP A 266 18.17 13.07 -4.23
C ASP A 266 17.83 11.64 -3.86
N PHE A 267 18.83 10.84 -3.47
CA PHE A 267 18.60 9.48 -2.95
C PHE A 267 17.83 9.46 -1.62
N GLY A 268 17.73 10.58 -0.92
CA GLY A 268 16.82 10.75 0.21
C GLY A 268 15.34 10.71 -0.17
N HIS A 269 15.00 10.81 -1.45
CA HIS A 269 13.63 10.79 -1.95
C HIS A 269 13.20 9.40 -2.41
N ARG A 270 11.95 9.28 -2.84
CA ARG A 270 11.40 8.09 -3.47
C ARG A 270 11.75 8.10 -4.96
N LEU A 271 12.56 7.17 -5.40
CA LEU A 271 12.93 7.02 -6.81
C LEU A 271 12.02 5.98 -7.46
N VAL A 272 11.55 6.25 -8.69
CA VAL A 272 10.69 5.30 -9.41
C VAL A 272 11.16 5.11 -10.86
N ILE A 273 11.09 3.87 -11.33
CA ILE A 273 11.27 3.48 -12.72
C ILE A 273 9.90 3.13 -13.28
N ALA A 274 9.33 4.06 -14.05
CA ALA A 274 8.04 3.93 -14.71
C ALA A 274 8.03 4.92 -15.90
N ARG A 275 8.62 4.53 -17.01
CA ARG A 275 8.91 5.41 -18.17
C ARG A 275 7.69 6.15 -18.71
N ASP A 276 6.57 5.44 -18.82
CA ASP A 276 5.25 5.97 -19.19
C ASP A 276 4.14 5.01 -18.73
N GLU A 277 2.88 5.35 -18.96
CA GLU A 277 1.73 4.54 -18.61
C GLU A 277 1.64 3.24 -19.43
N HIS A 278 2.14 3.25 -20.66
CA HIS A 278 2.20 2.06 -21.51
C HIS A 278 3.23 1.06 -21.02
N TYR A 279 4.41 1.53 -20.62
CA TYR A 279 5.45 0.71 -19.98
C TYR A 279 4.90 -0.01 -18.76
N VAL A 280 4.15 0.70 -17.90
CA VAL A 280 3.53 0.09 -16.70
C VAL A 280 2.49 -0.96 -17.08
N GLU A 281 1.71 -0.77 -18.15
CA GLU A 281 0.77 -1.78 -18.64
C GLU A 281 1.49 -2.98 -19.26
N CYS A 282 2.54 -2.76 -20.04
CA CYS A 282 3.34 -3.84 -20.62
C CYS A 282 4.01 -4.69 -19.53
N ALA A 283 4.52 -4.04 -18.47
CA ALA A 283 5.08 -4.74 -17.32
C ALA A 283 4.04 -5.63 -16.61
N PHE A 284 2.77 -5.28 -16.62
CA PHE A 284 1.69 -6.08 -16.03
C PHE A 284 1.29 -7.30 -16.86
N ASN A 285 1.45 -7.26 -18.19
CA ASN A 285 0.92 -8.30 -19.07
C ASN A 285 1.41 -9.72 -18.73
N PRO A 286 2.70 -9.99 -18.50
CA PRO A 286 3.18 -11.32 -18.11
C PRO A 286 2.55 -11.81 -16.79
N ALA A 287 2.35 -10.91 -15.83
CA ALA A 287 1.79 -11.26 -14.52
C ALA A 287 0.36 -11.80 -14.60
N LYS A 288 -0.42 -11.44 -15.65
CA LYS A 288 -1.75 -12.01 -15.93
C LYS A 288 -1.71 -13.51 -16.14
N TYR A 289 -0.58 -14.02 -16.61
CA TYR A 289 -0.36 -15.44 -16.94
C TYR A 289 0.50 -16.17 -15.91
N GLY A 290 0.86 -15.50 -14.80
CA GLY A 290 1.70 -16.08 -13.76
C GLY A 290 3.19 -16.04 -14.08
N GLU A 291 3.61 -15.14 -14.96
CA GLU A 291 5.00 -14.91 -15.35
C GLU A 291 5.49 -13.60 -14.74
N TYR A 292 6.79 -13.50 -14.42
CA TYR A 292 7.38 -12.25 -13.98
C TYR A 292 7.58 -11.29 -15.16
N SER A 293 7.52 -9.99 -14.87
CA SER A 293 7.82 -8.98 -15.89
C SER A 293 9.32 -8.95 -16.20
N PRO A 294 9.74 -9.06 -17.47
CA PRO A 294 11.14 -8.86 -17.85
C PRO A 294 11.60 -7.41 -17.67
N GLU A 295 10.69 -6.46 -17.71
CA GLU A 295 10.93 -5.04 -17.48
C GLU A 295 9.98 -4.53 -16.39
N PRO A 296 10.26 -4.86 -15.11
CA PRO A 296 9.35 -4.52 -14.02
C PRO A 296 9.37 -3.01 -13.72
N VAL A 297 8.28 -2.49 -13.19
CA VAL A 297 8.28 -1.17 -12.56
C VAL A 297 8.81 -1.27 -11.15
N VAL A 298 9.60 -0.29 -10.75
CA VAL A 298 10.35 -0.32 -9.49
C VAL A 298 10.15 0.97 -8.71
N GLU A 299 9.90 0.83 -7.40
CA GLU A 299 9.97 1.90 -6.43
C GLU A 299 11.16 1.66 -5.51
N MET A 300 12.01 2.66 -5.32
CA MET A 300 13.23 2.56 -4.50
C MET A 300 13.26 3.67 -3.46
N THR A 301 13.81 3.35 -2.29
CA THR A 301 14.15 4.30 -1.23
C THR A 301 15.49 3.94 -0.62
N PHE A 302 16.23 4.92 -0.15
CA PHE A 302 17.52 4.76 0.52
C PHE A 302 17.43 5.36 1.93
N PRO A 303 16.80 4.65 2.89
CA PRO A 303 16.50 5.21 4.20
C PRO A 303 17.75 5.64 4.98
N SER A 304 18.89 5.05 4.70
CA SER A 304 20.19 5.41 5.32
C SER A 304 20.68 6.81 4.93
N VAL A 305 20.15 7.45 3.90
CA VAL A 305 20.45 8.86 3.57
C VAL A 305 19.89 9.80 4.64
N HIS A 306 18.75 9.44 5.26
CA HIS A 306 18.14 10.20 6.36
C HIS A 306 18.53 9.69 7.75
N ASP A 307 18.93 8.44 7.86
CA ASP A 307 19.23 7.78 9.13
C ASP A 307 20.52 6.96 9.02
N GLU A 308 21.62 7.58 9.38
CA GLU A 308 22.95 6.97 9.35
C GLU A 308 23.08 5.73 10.26
N SER A 309 22.16 5.53 11.21
CA SER A 309 22.16 4.36 12.09
C SER A 309 21.79 3.05 11.37
N LEU A 310 21.27 3.14 10.14
CA LEU A 310 20.82 1.98 9.34
C LEU A 310 21.92 1.29 8.54
N ALA A 311 23.11 1.91 8.43
CA ALA A 311 24.24 1.34 7.71
C ALA A 311 25.58 1.82 8.34
N PRO A 312 26.68 1.07 8.16
CA PRO A 312 28.02 1.56 8.51
C PRO A 312 28.38 2.83 7.71
N ALA A 313 29.32 3.62 8.24
CA ALA A 313 29.78 4.85 7.60
C ALA A 313 30.23 4.60 6.14
N GLY A 314 29.70 5.41 5.22
CA GLY A 314 29.97 5.30 3.78
C GLY A 314 29.22 4.17 3.07
N GLN A 315 28.42 3.39 3.79
CA GLN A 315 27.56 2.36 3.22
C GLN A 315 26.09 2.79 3.26
N HIS A 316 25.26 2.16 2.43
CA HIS A 316 23.85 2.49 2.34
C HIS A 316 22.97 1.25 2.27
N VAL A 317 21.70 1.43 2.63
CA VAL A 317 20.65 0.43 2.46
C VAL A 317 19.68 0.93 1.41
N MET A 318 19.42 0.11 0.39
CA MET A 318 18.34 0.32 -0.55
C MET A 318 17.18 -0.62 -0.22
N SER A 319 15.96 -0.09 -0.26
CA SER A 319 14.73 -0.85 -0.12
C SER A 319 13.87 -0.60 -1.35
N ALA A 320 13.61 -1.64 -2.14
CA ALA A 320 12.83 -1.53 -3.36
C ALA A 320 11.57 -2.40 -3.34
N ILE A 321 10.53 -1.94 -4.01
CA ILE A 321 9.37 -2.73 -4.40
C ILE A 321 9.46 -2.94 -5.91
N VAL A 322 9.55 -4.21 -6.30
CA VAL A 322 9.53 -4.65 -7.70
C VAL A 322 8.12 -5.11 -8.01
N GLN A 323 7.39 -4.31 -8.77
CA GLN A 323 6.00 -4.60 -9.12
C GLN A 323 5.94 -5.51 -10.35
N PHE A 324 4.93 -6.37 -10.37
CA PHE A 324 4.68 -7.41 -11.36
C PHE A 324 5.67 -8.59 -11.30
N ALA A 325 5.92 -8.99 -10.05
CA ALA A 325 6.63 -10.23 -9.69
C ALA A 325 5.64 -11.15 -8.94
N PRO A 326 4.87 -11.99 -9.64
CA PRO A 326 3.88 -12.86 -9.01
C PRO A 326 4.51 -13.82 -8.01
N TYR A 327 3.86 -14.02 -6.84
CA TYR A 327 4.32 -14.98 -5.83
C TYR A 327 4.26 -16.42 -6.33
N ALA A 328 3.20 -16.77 -7.06
CA ALA A 328 3.04 -18.08 -7.69
C ALA A 328 3.36 -17.94 -9.18
N LEU A 329 4.57 -18.36 -9.56
CA LEU A 329 4.99 -18.48 -10.95
C LEU A 329 4.48 -19.78 -11.55
N LYS A 330 4.19 -19.76 -12.85
CA LYS A 330 3.88 -20.93 -13.67
C LYS A 330 5.15 -21.51 -14.28
#